data_55bf571053b6c367a47b23c73a50121e
#
_entry.id   55bf571053b6c367a47b23c73a50121e
#
_cell.length_a   1.000
_cell.length_b   1.000
_cell.length_c   1.000
_cell.angle_alpha   90.00
_cell.angle_beta   90.00
_cell.angle_gamma   90.00
#
_symmetry.space_group_name_H-M   'P 1'
#
loop_
_entity.id
_entity.type
_entity.pdbx_description
1 polymer ?
#
loop_
_entity_poly.entity_id
_entity_poly.type
_entity_poly.pdbx_seq_one_letter_code
_entity_poly.pdbx_strand_id
1 'polypeptide(L)'
;MDYFFLGDEELVTAFSFIGIDGIAVKDSEEAIDVFKKITQEDNEDKCRILILTEETADWLGEEMIDWQLSGQYPLLVEIPGFAGRLPDRKTLVEAIREAIGIHV
;
A
#
# COMPACT_ATOMS: atom_id res chain seq x y z
N MET A 1 4.92 -16.53 -0.33
CA MET A 1 4.94 -15.42 0.65
C MET A 1 3.52 -14.85 0.76
N ASP A 2 2.99 -14.81 2.00
CA ASP A 2 1.61 -14.35 2.17
C ASP A 2 1.52 -12.83 2.34
N TYR A 3 2.46 -12.24 3.06
CA TYR A 3 2.46 -10.80 3.38
C TYR A 3 3.77 -10.14 2.98
N PHE A 4 3.67 -8.91 2.54
CA PHE A 4 4.84 -8.07 2.28
C PHE A 4 4.52 -6.65 2.70
N PHE A 5 5.50 -5.91 3.20
CA PHE A 5 5.31 -4.54 3.66
C PHE A 5 6.07 -3.54 2.79
N LEU A 6 5.44 -2.42 2.48
CA LEU A 6 6.03 -1.32 1.73
C LEU A 6 5.76 -0.02 2.48
N GLY A 7 6.80 0.62 2.98
CA GLY A 7 6.63 1.85 3.74
C GLY A 7 7.92 2.40 4.30
N ASP A 8 7.83 3.01 5.48
CA ASP A 8 8.99 3.61 6.13
C ASP A 8 9.90 2.56 6.77
N GLU A 9 11.15 2.93 6.94
CA GLU A 9 12.21 2.05 7.42
C GLU A 9 11.91 1.48 8.81
N GLU A 10 11.36 2.29 9.71
CA GLU A 10 11.04 1.87 11.07
C GLU A 10 10.01 0.74 11.07
N LEU A 11 8.98 0.85 10.25
CA LEU A 11 7.95 -0.18 10.15
C LEU A 11 8.46 -1.42 9.41
N VAL A 12 9.34 -1.25 8.42
CA VAL A 12 9.99 -2.40 7.77
C VAL A 12 10.72 -3.23 8.81
N THR A 13 11.48 -2.57 9.70
CA THR A 13 12.20 -3.22 10.77
C THR A 13 11.25 -3.92 11.75
N ALA A 14 10.17 -3.22 12.16
CA ALA A 14 9.19 -3.77 13.09
C ALA A 14 8.52 -5.03 12.53
N PHE A 15 8.09 -5.00 11.27
CA PHE A 15 7.46 -6.15 10.64
C PHE A 15 8.42 -7.32 10.46
N SER A 16 9.71 -7.05 10.26
CA SER A 16 10.71 -8.12 10.15
C SER A 16 10.80 -8.97 11.41
N PHE A 17 10.54 -8.38 12.58
CA PHE A 17 10.56 -9.11 13.84
C PHE A 17 9.46 -10.15 13.96
N ILE A 18 8.38 -10.00 13.21
CA ILE A 18 7.27 -10.97 13.21
C ILE A 18 7.25 -11.81 11.93
N GLY A 19 8.34 -11.76 11.15
CA GLY A 19 8.49 -12.60 9.98
C GLY A 19 7.88 -12.05 8.69
N ILE A 20 7.52 -10.77 8.65
CA ILE A 20 7.01 -10.13 7.43
C ILE A 20 8.13 -9.32 6.78
N ASP A 21 8.52 -9.71 5.57
CA ASP A 21 9.54 -9.00 4.81
C ASP A 21 8.97 -7.70 4.23
N GLY A 22 9.83 -6.75 3.97
CA GLY A 22 9.40 -5.48 3.41
C GLY A 22 10.54 -4.71 2.77
N ILE A 23 10.18 -3.64 2.09
CA ILE A 23 11.12 -2.71 1.46
C ILE A 23 10.76 -1.30 1.90
N ALA A 24 11.76 -0.53 2.33
CA ALA A 24 11.57 0.86 2.69
C ALA A 24 11.63 1.74 1.44
N VAL A 25 10.70 2.67 1.34
CA VAL A 25 10.67 3.67 0.28
C VAL A 25 10.54 5.05 0.91
N LYS A 26 11.08 6.07 0.27
CA LYS A 26 11.15 7.42 0.84
C LYS A 26 10.58 8.51 -0.07
N ASP A 27 10.20 8.17 -1.29
CA ASP A 27 9.57 9.12 -2.20
C ASP A 27 8.66 8.39 -3.20
N SER A 28 7.91 9.17 -3.96
CA SER A 28 6.95 8.66 -4.93
C SER A 28 7.59 7.81 -6.02
N GLU A 29 8.72 8.26 -6.55
CA GLU A 29 9.43 7.55 -7.63
C GLU A 29 9.86 6.16 -7.19
N GLU A 30 10.48 6.10 -6.01
CA GLU A 30 10.94 4.84 -5.43
C GLU A 30 9.77 3.91 -5.12
N ALA A 31 8.68 4.46 -4.56
CA ALA A 31 7.49 3.68 -4.24
C ALA A 31 6.87 3.06 -5.49
N ILE A 32 6.72 3.84 -6.56
CA ILE A 32 6.14 3.35 -7.81
C ILE A 32 7.02 2.25 -8.43
N ASP A 33 8.32 2.46 -8.43
CA ASP A 33 9.29 1.50 -8.96
C ASP A 33 9.20 0.16 -8.26
N VAL A 34 9.22 0.18 -6.93
CA VAL A 34 9.13 -1.04 -6.12
C VAL A 34 7.77 -1.70 -6.28
N PHE A 35 6.69 -0.91 -6.29
CA PHE A 35 5.34 -1.42 -6.46
C PHE A 35 5.20 -2.19 -7.79
N LYS A 36 5.73 -1.63 -8.87
CA LYS A 36 5.71 -2.30 -10.17
C LYS A 36 6.44 -3.63 -10.17
N LYS A 37 7.58 -3.69 -9.47
CA LYS A 37 8.34 -4.94 -9.35
C LYS A 37 7.57 -5.99 -8.54
N ILE A 38 6.92 -5.58 -7.46
CA ILE A 38 6.14 -6.48 -6.61
C ILE A 38 4.96 -7.07 -7.37
N THR A 39 4.35 -6.27 -8.25
CA THR A 39 3.11 -6.65 -8.95
C THR A 39 3.33 -7.25 -10.33
N GLN A 40 4.57 -7.45 -10.76
CA GLN A 40 4.86 -8.09 -12.06
C GLN A 40 4.23 -9.46 -12.16
N GLU A 41 3.63 -9.77 -13.31
CA GLU A 41 2.96 -11.05 -13.54
C GLU A 41 3.90 -12.25 -13.41
N ASP A 42 5.16 -12.08 -13.81
CA ASP A 42 6.16 -13.15 -13.77
C ASP A 42 6.89 -13.25 -12.42
N ASN A 43 6.45 -12.50 -11.43
CA ASN A 43 7.03 -12.57 -10.09
C ASN A 43 6.53 -13.84 -9.37
N GLU A 44 7.39 -14.84 -9.28
CA GLU A 44 7.06 -16.12 -8.63
C GLU A 44 6.86 -15.97 -7.13
N ASP A 45 7.49 -14.98 -6.51
CA ASP A 45 7.40 -14.70 -5.07
C ASP A 45 6.30 -13.70 -4.72
N LYS A 46 5.32 -13.54 -5.59
CA LYS A 46 4.24 -12.58 -5.41
C LYS A 46 3.49 -12.84 -4.11
N CYS A 47 3.39 -11.80 -3.28
CA CYS A 47 2.65 -11.91 -2.03
C CYS A 47 1.14 -11.89 -2.30
N ARG A 48 0.36 -12.33 -1.33
CA ARG A 48 -1.10 -12.29 -1.40
C ARG A 48 -1.66 -10.99 -0.87
N ILE A 49 -0.99 -10.40 0.13
CA ILE A 49 -1.40 -9.14 0.75
C ILE A 49 -0.17 -8.24 0.83
N LEU A 50 -0.29 -7.05 0.27
CA LEU A 50 0.71 -6.00 0.37
C LEU A 50 0.21 -4.97 1.37
N ILE A 51 0.93 -4.85 2.49
CA ILE A 51 0.63 -3.87 3.53
C ILE A 51 1.45 -2.61 3.23
N LEU A 52 0.81 -1.46 3.21
CA LEU A 52 1.52 -0.21 2.97
C LEU A 52 0.98 0.90 3.88
N THR A 53 1.80 1.92 4.10
CA THR A 53 1.39 3.07 4.88
C THR A 53 0.51 4.00 4.04
N GLU A 54 -0.29 4.83 4.71
CA GLU A 54 -1.09 5.84 4.04
C GLU A 54 -0.23 6.79 3.20
N GLU A 55 0.95 7.16 3.70
CA GLU A 55 1.88 8.01 2.96
C GLU A 55 2.35 7.33 1.68
N THR A 56 2.72 6.05 1.76
CA THR A 56 3.14 5.28 0.58
C THR A 56 2.01 5.17 -0.43
N ALA A 57 0.79 4.94 0.05
CA ALA A 57 -0.39 4.88 -0.81
C ALA A 57 -0.61 6.20 -1.56
N ASP A 58 -0.41 7.33 -0.88
CA ASP A 58 -0.49 8.64 -1.52
C ASP A 58 0.58 8.81 -2.60
N TRP A 59 1.78 8.33 -2.34
CA TRP A 59 2.86 8.36 -3.33
C TRP A 59 2.56 7.52 -4.57
N LEU A 60 1.88 6.39 -4.41
CA LEU A 60 1.47 5.55 -5.53
C LEU A 60 0.34 6.19 -6.35
N GLY A 61 -0.53 6.94 -5.69
CA GLY A 61 -1.61 7.66 -6.36
C GLY A 61 -2.51 6.74 -7.17
N GLU A 62 -2.68 7.05 -8.45
CA GLU A 62 -3.56 6.30 -9.34
C GLU A 62 -3.12 4.84 -9.56
N GLU A 63 -1.82 4.56 -9.47
CA GLU A 63 -1.31 3.19 -9.58
C GLU A 63 -1.96 2.27 -8.54
N MET A 64 -2.12 2.74 -7.32
CA MET A 64 -2.76 1.99 -6.27
C MET A 64 -4.26 1.79 -6.52
N ILE A 65 -4.94 2.86 -6.92
CA ILE A 65 -6.38 2.82 -7.18
C ILE A 65 -6.69 1.85 -8.32
N ASP A 66 -5.93 1.95 -9.42
CA ASP A 66 -6.10 1.08 -10.57
C ASP A 66 -5.88 -0.39 -10.20
N TRP A 67 -4.87 -0.64 -9.37
CA TRP A 67 -4.60 -2.00 -8.92
C TRP A 67 -5.73 -2.56 -8.07
N GLN A 68 -6.24 -1.78 -7.12
CA GLN A 68 -7.35 -2.20 -6.27
C GLN A 68 -8.61 -2.50 -7.10
N LEU A 69 -8.89 -1.68 -8.10
CA LEU A 69 -10.04 -1.88 -8.97
C LEU A 69 -9.91 -3.09 -9.89
N SER A 70 -8.68 -3.51 -10.17
CA SER A 70 -8.43 -4.67 -11.02
C SER A 70 -8.79 -6.00 -10.34
N GLY A 71 -8.82 -6.01 -9.02
CA GLY A 71 -9.09 -7.23 -8.25
C GLY A 71 -7.97 -8.27 -8.28
N GLN A 72 -6.79 -7.90 -8.76
CA GLN A 72 -5.65 -8.81 -8.83
C GLN A 72 -4.92 -8.90 -7.49
N TYR A 73 -4.19 -10.00 -7.28
CA TYR A 73 -3.29 -10.15 -6.15
C TYR A 73 -1.95 -9.47 -6.44
N PRO A 74 -1.29 -8.89 -5.45
CA PRO A 74 -1.68 -8.85 -4.03
C PRO A 74 -2.84 -7.88 -3.75
N LEU A 75 -3.61 -8.19 -2.72
CA LEU A 75 -4.59 -7.24 -2.18
C LEU A 75 -3.83 -6.18 -1.38
N LEU A 76 -4.28 -4.93 -1.47
CA LEU A 76 -3.60 -3.81 -0.83
C LEU A 76 -4.31 -3.42 0.47
N VAL A 77 -3.54 -3.32 1.56
CA VAL A 77 -4.06 -2.93 2.88
C VAL A 77 -3.27 -1.73 3.37
N GLU A 78 -3.96 -0.62 3.62
CA GLU A 78 -3.34 0.59 4.15
C GLU A 78 -3.38 0.60 5.67
N ILE A 79 -2.25 1.01 6.28
CA ILE A 79 -2.17 1.24 7.73
C ILE A 79 -1.62 2.65 7.95
N PRO A 80 -1.89 3.26 9.12
CA PRO A 80 -1.22 4.51 9.48
C PRO A 80 0.28 4.30 9.57
N GLY A 81 1.06 5.30 9.17
CA GLY A 81 2.51 5.26 9.32
C GLY A 81 2.93 5.46 10.77
N PHE A 82 4.25 5.48 10.99
CA PHE A 82 4.82 5.64 12.32
C PHE A 82 4.38 6.94 13.01
N ALA A 83 4.15 8.00 12.23
CA ALA A 83 3.67 9.28 12.74
C ALA A 83 2.16 9.33 12.96
N GLY A 84 1.45 8.24 12.72
CA GLY A 84 0.00 8.16 12.85
C GLY A 84 -0.73 8.46 11.55
N ARG A 85 -2.05 8.63 11.66
CA ARG A 85 -2.92 8.86 10.50
C ARG A 85 -2.66 10.25 9.90
N LEU A 86 -2.58 10.32 8.59
CA LEU A 86 -2.39 11.60 7.90
C LEU A 86 -3.65 12.46 8.03
N PRO A 87 -3.50 13.76 8.35
CA PRO A 87 -4.65 14.67 8.44
C PRO A 87 -5.26 14.90 7.06
N ASP A 88 -6.55 15.15 7.04
CA ASP A 88 -7.32 15.48 5.83
C ASP A 88 -7.31 14.40 4.74
N ARG A 89 -6.78 13.23 5.05
CA ARG A 89 -6.75 12.14 4.10
C ARG A 89 -8.04 11.33 4.16
N LYS A 90 -8.65 11.13 3.00
CA LYS A 90 -9.86 10.32 2.90
C LYS A 90 -9.52 8.84 2.81
N THR A 91 -10.28 8.02 3.52
CA THR A 91 -10.18 6.57 3.37
C THR A 91 -10.79 6.16 2.02
N LEU A 92 -10.47 4.94 1.58
CA LEU A 92 -11.06 4.40 0.36
C LEU A 92 -12.60 4.38 0.46
N VAL A 93 -13.13 4.03 1.63
CA VAL A 93 -14.58 4.01 1.87
C VAL A 93 -15.18 5.41 1.71
N GLU A 94 -14.53 6.44 2.25
CA GLU A 94 -14.98 7.82 2.11
C GLU A 94 -14.96 8.28 0.65
N ALA A 95 -13.91 7.93 -0.08
CA ALA A 95 -13.80 8.26 -1.50
C ALA A 95 -14.91 7.58 -2.32
N ILE A 96 -15.22 6.33 -2.02
CA ILE A 96 -16.29 5.60 -2.68
C ILE A 96 -17.64 6.25 -2.39
N ARG A 97 -17.89 6.62 -1.13
CA ARG A 97 -19.14 7.29 -0.75
C ARG A 97 -19.34 8.59 -1.51
N GLU A 98 -18.30 9.39 -1.65
CA GLU A 98 -18.38 10.64 -2.42
C GLU A 98 -18.66 10.38 -3.90
N ALA A 99 -18.02 9.37 -4.48
CA ALA A 99 -18.18 9.04 -5.89
C ALA A 99 -19.61 8.63 -6.24
N ILE A 100 -20.29 7.93 -5.32
CA ILE A 100 -21.68 7.48 -5.53
C ILE A 100 -22.72 8.41 -4.91
N GLY A 101 -22.28 9.53 -4.35
CA GLY A 101 -23.18 10.58 -3.83
C GLY A 101 -23.92 10.20 -2.55
N ILE A 102 -23.44 9.26 -1.78
CA ILE A 102 -24.02 8.90 -0.49
C ILE A 102 -23.44 9.81 0.60
N HIS A 103 -24.32 10.58 1.20
CA HIS A 103 -23.99 11.45 2.33
C HIS A 103 -24.63 10.90 3.60
N VAL A 104 -23.78 10.58 4.55
CA VAL A 104 -24.24 10.08 5.86
C VAL A 104 -23.73 11.03 6.94
#